data_7fb688827639d3d27f6a564c7d0d3378
#
_entry.id   7fb688827639d3d27f6a564c7d0d3378
#
_cell.length_a   1.000
_cell.length_b   1.000
_cell.length_c   1.000
_cell.angle_alpha   90.00
_cell.angle_beta   90.00
_cell.angle_gamma   90.00
#
_symmetry.space_group_name_H-M   'P 1'
#
loop_
_entity.id
_entity.type
_entity.pdbx_description
1 polymer ?
#
loop_
_entity_poly.entity_id
_entity_poly.type
_entity_poly.pdbx_seq_one_letter_code
_entity_poly.pdbx_strand_id
1 'polypeptide(L)'
;MRNFEKGIVYLSALGVSGYAVFVYVFLPLGALVHPDMKVNFQAHSAGIYTHIFASLFALLIGPIQFSQRIRQQHRKIHRWLGRVYLAVGVLIGGLSGLYMSQFAYGGLLAKSGFAMLAVLWLYTGFRAYTAIREADFKEHKKWMIRNFSLTFAAVMLRLYLPVSILVGIDFTTAYAIIAWLCWMPNIIFVELRYNRLTQAVNGQVSQ
;
A
#
# COMPACT_ATOMS: atom_id res chain seq x y z
N MET A 1 -3.06 16.12 -8.40
CA MET A 1 -2.09 15.33 -9.22
C MET A 1 -2.24 15.76 -10.67
N ARG A 2 -1.13 16.06 -11.34
CA ARG A 2 -1.06 16.29 -12.79
C ARG A 2 -1.45 15.01 -13.51
N ASN A 3 -1.93 15.08 -14.76
CA ASN A 3 -2.33 13.87 -15.51
C ASN A 3 -1.19 12.83 -15.64
N PHE A 4 0.05 13.30 -15.78
CA PHE A 4 1.24 12.47 -15.82
C PHE A 4 1.46 11.67 -14.51
N GLU A 5 1.32 12.31 -13.34
CA GLU A 5 1.46 11.63 -12.04
C GLU A 5 0.41 10.53 -11.85
N LYS A 6 -0.82 10.78 -12.30
CA LYS A 6 -1.88 9.76 -12.30
C LYS A 6 -1.51 8.58 -13.19
N GLY A 7 -1.01 8.85 -14.41
CA GLY A 7 -0.56 7.82 -15.35
C GLY A 7 0.48 6.89 -14.71
N ILE A 8 1.50 7.44 -14.06
CA ILE A 8 2.54 6.65 -13.36
C ILE A 8 1.90 5.75 -12.28
N VAL A 9 1.01 6.31 -11.45
CA VAL A 9 0.35 5.53 -10.38
C VAL A 9 -0.49 4.38 -10.96
N TYR A 10 -1.25 4.62 -12.02
CA TYR A 10 -2.04 3.57 -12.68
C TYR A 10 -1.17 2.50 -13.31
N LEU A 11 -0.14 2.88 -14.06
CA LEU A 11 0.76 1.95 -14.75
C LEU A 11 1.54 1.10 -13.75
N SER A 12 2.09 1.70 -12.70
CA SER A 12 2.82 0.96 -11.66
C SER A 12 1.91 0.02 -10.86
N ALA A 13 0.68 0.44 -10.52
CA ALA A 13 -0.30 -0.41 -9.86
C ALA A 13 -0.68 -1.61 -10.74
N LEU A 14 -0.94 -1.39 -12.03
CA LEU A 14 -1.23 -2.47 -12.98
C LEU A 14 -0.03 -3.39 -13.18
N GLY A 15 1.17 -2.86 -13.37
CA GLY A 15 2.39 -3.64 -13.57
C GLY A 15 2.69 -4.54 -12.37
N VAL A 16 2.64 -4.00 -11.15
CA VAL A 16 2.87 -4.77 -9.91
C VAL A 16 1.76 -5.79 -9.69
N SER A 17 0.51 -5.45 -10.01
CA SER A 17 -0.60 -6.38 -9.90
C SER A 17 -0.51 -7.52 -10.90
N GLY A 18 -0.17 -7.22 -12.16
CA GLY A 18 0.07 -8.23 -13.20
C GLY A 18 1.23 -9.16 -12.83
N TYR A 19 2.34 -8.60 -12.34
CA TYR A 19 3.45 -9.38 -11.82
C TYR A 19 3.01 -10.31 -10.67
N ALA A 20 2.24 -9.80 -9.70
CA ALA A 20 1.78 -10.61 -8.58
C ALA A 20 0.85 -11.76 -9.04
N VAL A 21 -0.09 -11.50 -9.96
CA VAL A 21 -0.94 -12.55 -10.54
C VAL A 21 -0.08 -13.59 -11.27
N PHE A 22 0.86 -13.16 -12.12
CA PHE A 22 1.72 -14.07 -12.84
C PHE A 22 2.52 -14.97 -11.89
N VAL A 23 3.19 -14.40 -10.89
CA VAL A 23 4.07 -15.14 -9.97
C VAL A 23 3.29 -16.09 -9.07
N TYR A 24 2.16 -15.64 -8.50
CA TYR A 24 1.46 -16.40 -7.47
C TYR A 24 0.33 -17.29 -7.98
N VAL A 25 -0.06 -17.16 -9.27
CA VAL A 25 -1.05 -18.05 -9.90
C VAL A 25 -0.37 -19.08 -10.80
N PHE A 26 0.65 -18.68 -11.56
CA PHE A 26 1.23 -19.54 -12.59
C PHE A 26 2.55 -20.18 -12.19
N LEU A 27 3.24 -19.68 -11.16
CA LEU A 27 4.51 -20.26 -10.71
C LEU A 27 4.34 -20.92 -9.32
N PRO A 28 5.17 -21.92 -8.99
CA PRO A 28 5.20 -22.49 -7.65
C PRO A 28 5.51 -21.44 -6.59
N LEU A 29 4.86 -21.52 -5.42
CA LEU A 29 5.09 -20.59 -4.33
C LEU A 29 6.57 -20.54 -3.93
N GLY A 30 7.15 -19.36 -3.94
CA GLY A 30 8.56 -19.14 -3.64
C GLY A 30 9.50 -19.25 -4.85
N ALA A 31 9.00 -19.39 -6.09
CA ALA A 31 9.84 -19.51 -7.28
C ALA A 31 10.72 -18.27 -7.53
N LEU A 32 10.20 -17.07 -7.26
CA LEU A 32 10.90 -15.80 -7.49
C LEU A 32 11.18 -15.03 -6.19
N VAL A 33 11.26 -15.72 -5.05
CA VAL A 33 11.71 -15.13 -3.78
C VAL A 33 13.12 -15.59 -3.47
N HIS A 34 13.82 -14.83 -2.63
CA HIS A 34 15.15 -15.23 -2.17
C HIS A 34 15.10 -16.62 -1.51
N PRO A 35 16.10 -17.50 -1.75
CA PRO A 35 16.10 -18.88 -1.23
C PRO A 35 15.77 -18.99 0.24
N ASP A 36 16.35 -18.13 1.08
CA ASP A 36 16.14 -18.13 2.55
C ASP A 36 14.71 -17.76 2.96
N MET A 37 13.97 -17.07 2.11
CA MET A 37 12.56 -16.74 2.35
C MET A 37 11.62 -17.85 1.95
N LYS A 38 12.04 -18.74 1.05
CA LYS A 38 11.19 -19.78 0.44
C LYS A 38 10.57 -20.70 1.48
N VAL A 39 11.33 -21.11 2.47
CA VAL A 39 10.86 -22.00 3.55
C VAL A 39 9.72 -21.35 4.34
N ASN A 40 9.89 -20.07 4.74
CA ASN A 40 8.84 -19.33 5.45
C ASN A 40 7.60 -19.11 4.58
N PHE A 41 7.78 -18.83 3.28
CA PHE A 41 6.68 -18.68 2.33
C PHE A 41 5.86 -19.97 2.21
N GLN A 42 6.50 -21.12 2.11
CA GLN A 42 5.84 -22.42 2.00
C GLN A 42 5.15 -22.80 3.31
N ALA A 43 5.81 -22.59 4.47
CA ALA A 43 5.26 -22.89 5.78
C ALA A 43 4.02 -22.04 6.13
N HIS A 44 3.94 -20.80 5.61
CA HIS A 44 2.84 -19.86 5.86
C HIS A 44 2.06 -19.51 4.59
N SER A 45 1.90 -20.48 3.69
CA SER A 45 1.30 -20.30 2.36
C SER A 45 -0.09 -19.65 2.40
N ALA A 46 -0.97 -20.07 3.32
CA ALA A 46 -2.30 -19.49 3.48
C ALA A 46 -2.23 -18.00 3.82
N GLY A 47 -1.33 -17.58 4.73
CA GLY A 47 -1.13 -16.18 5.09
C GLY A 47 -0.59 -15.36 3.91
N ILE A 48 0.39 -15.89 3.17
CA ILE A 48 0.98 -15.27 1.99
C ILE A 48 -0.08 -15.05 0.90
N TYR A 49 -0.81 -16.08 0.52
CA TYR A 49 -1.83 -15.96 -0.52
C TYR A 49 -2.94 -14.99 -0.11
N THR A 50 -3.42 -15.10 1.14
CA THR A 50 -4.43 -14.17 1.66
C THR A 50 -3.95 -12.72 1.60
N HIS A 51 -2.71 -12.46 2.06
CA HIS A 51 -2.14 -11.11 2.02
C HIS A 51 -2.02 -10.58 0.60
N ILE A 52 -1.44 -11.37 -0.31
CA ILE A 52 -1.18 -10.93 -1.68
C ILE A 52 -2.48 -10.65 -2.41
N PHE A 53 -3.42 -11.61 -2.43
CA PHE A 53 -4.66 -11.43 -3.19
C PHE A 53 -5.58 -10.37 -2.58
N ALA A 54 -5.66 -10.26 -1.26
CA ALA A 54 -6.42 -9.19 -0.63
C ALA A 54 -5.80 -7.82 -0.92
N SER A 55 -4.48 -7.66 -0.76
CA SER A 55 -3.76 -6.41 -1.03
C SER A 55 -3.80 -6.00 -2.50
N LEU A 56 -3.91 -6.97 -3.43
CA LEU A 56 -4.09 -6.74 -4.85
C LEU A 56 -5.35 -5.91 -5.14
N PHE A 57 -6.47 -6.21 -4.45
CA PHE A 57 -7.70 -5.41 -4.57
C PHE A 57 -7.46 -3.95 -4.14
N ALA A 58 -6.73 -3.71 -3.05
CA ALA A 58 -6.40 -2.36 -2.64
C ALA A 58 -5.54 -1.63 -3.70
N LEU A 59 -4.53 -2.31 -4.23
CA LEU A 59 -3.63 -1.70 -5.21
C LEU A 59 -4.34 -1.38 -6.53
N LEU A 60 -5.22 -2.26 -7.02
CA LEU A 60 -5.97 -2.06 -8.27
C LEU A 60 -7.12 -1.05 -8.12
N ILE A 61 -7.88 -1.15 -7.02
CA ILE A 61 -9.06 -0.31 -6.82
C ILE A 61 -8.66 1.12 -6.38
N GLY A 62 -7.56 1.26 -5.62
CA GLY A 62 -7.14 2.53 -5.04
C GLY A 62 -7.05 3.68 -6.04
N PRO A 63 -6.30 3.57 -7.16
CA PRO A 63 -6.23 4.62 -8.15
C PRO A 63 -7.60 5.00 -8.73
N ILE A 64 -8.48 4.02 -8.94
CA ILE A 64 -9.84 4.20 -9.46
C ILE A 64 -10.68 5.08 -8.51
N GLN A 65 -10.51 4.91 -7.17
CA GLN A 65 -11.23 5.68 -6.16
C GLN A 65 -10.91 7.18 -6.22
N PHE A 66 -9.74 7.58 -6.72
CA PHE A 66 -9.38 8.99 -6.88
C PHE A 66 -9.89 9.62 -8.19
N SER A 67 -10.54 8.83 -9.06
CA SER A 67 -11.15 9.35 -10.29
C SER A 67 -12.34 10.26 -9.96
N GLN A 68 -12.26 11.53 -10.41
CA GLN A 68 -13.34 12.48 -10.25
C GLN A 68 -14.60 12.05 -11.02
N ARG A 69 -14.41 11.47 -12.22
CA ARG A 69 -15.51 10.96 -13.05
C ARG A 69 -16.29 9.86 -12.33
N ILE A 70 -15.61 8.86 -11.77
CA ILE A 70 -16.27 7.74 -11.06
C ILE A 70 -16.98 8.24 -9.80
N ARG A 71 -16.35 9.14 -9.04
CA ARG A 71 -16.92 9.70 -7.82
C ARG A 71 -18.17 10.55 -8.08
N GLN A 72 -18.21 11.31 -9.20
CA GLN A 72 -19.31 12.21 -9.50
C GLN A 72 -20.42 11.54 -10.33
N GLN A 73 -20.05 10.81 -11.38
CA GLN A 73 -21.01 10.23 -12.34
C GLN A 73 -21.46 8.82 -11.97
N HIS A 74 -20.61 8.04 -11.29
CA HIS A 74 -20.88 6.64 -10.96
C HIS A 74 -20.79 6.37 -9.43
N ARG A 75 -21.57 7.12 -8.65
CA ARG A 75 -21.53 7.10 -7.18
C ARG A 75 -21.77 5.69 -6.57
N LYS A 76 -22.62 4.87 -7.21
CA LYS A 76 -22.88 3.49 -6.77
C LYS A 76 -21.62 2.63 -6.89
N ILE A 77 -20.92 2.74 -8.03
CA ILE A 77 -19.66 2.02 -8.30
C ILE A 77 -18.58 2.49 -7.32
N HIS A 78 -18.40 3.81 -7.15
CA HIS A 78 -17.44 4.36 -6.17
C HIS A 78 -17.67 3.79 -4.77
N ARG A 79 -18.90 3.76 -4.29
CA ARG A 79 -19.24 3.24 -2.96
C ARG A 79 -19.01 1.74 -2.83
N TRP A 80 -19.34 0.96 -3.87
CA TRP A 80 -19.14 -0.49 -3.85
C TRP A 80 -17.64 -0.84 -3.87
N LEU A 81 -16.89 -0.27 -4.80
CA LEU A 81 -15.44 -0.44 -4.87
C LEU A 81 -14.74 0.05 -3.60
N GLY A 82 -15.20 1.14 -2.99
CA GLY A 82 -14.67 1.63 -1.73
C GLY A 82 -14.87 0.65 -0.56
N ARG A 83 -16.01 -0.05 -0.52
CA ARG A 83 -16.24 -1.11 0.48
C ARG A 83 -15.32 -2.31 0.25
N VAL A 84 -15.15 -2.75 -0.99
CA VAL A 84 -14.21 -3.84 -1.34
C VAL A 84 -12.77 -3.42 -0.99
N TYR A 85 -12.38 -2.21 -1.32
CA TYR A 85 -11.07 -1.66 -0.96
C TYR A 85 -10.81 -1.74 0.55
N LEU A 86 -11.74 -1.25 1.37
CA LEU A 86 -11.56 -1.22 2.83
C LEU A 86 -11.72 -2.59 3.48
N ALA A 87 -12.74 -3.36 3.10
CA ALA A 87 -13.05 -4.63 3.76
C ALA A 87 -12.12 -5.77 3.30
N VAL A 88 -11.91 -5.92 2.00
CA VAL A 88 -11.04 -6.98 1.48
C VAL A 88 -9.59 -6.48 1.41
N GLY A 89 -9.36 -5.39 0.70
CA GLY A 89 -8.01 -4.88 0.47
C GLY A 89 -7.29 -4.53 1.76
N VAL A 90 -7.87 -3.62 2.56
CA VAL A 90 -7.19 -3.08 3.75
C VAL A 90 -7.36 -3.97 4.98
N LEU A 91 -8.58 -4.40 5.31
CA LEU A 91 -8.80 -5.17 6.54
C LEU A 91 -8.19 -6.57 6.43
N ILE A 92 -8.58 -7.38 5.43
CA ILE A 92 -8.05 -8.73 5.28
C ILE A 92 -6.57 -8.68 4.90
N GLY A 93 -6.18 -7.81 3.94
CA GLY A 93 -4.79 -7.64 3.55
C GLY A 93 -3.90 -7.11 4.68
N GLY A 94 -4.40 -6.20 5.51
CA GLY A 94 -3.67 -5.66 6.65
C GLY A 94 -3.48 -6.67 7.78
N LEU A 95 -4.54 -7.41 8.14
CA LEU A 95 -4.45 -8.45 9.19
C LEU A 95 -3.53 -9.59 8.76
N SER A 96 -3.65 -10.08 7.53
CA SER A 96 -2.74 -11.10 6.99
C SER A 96 -1.31 -10.57 6.83
N GLY A 97 -1.13 -9.30 6.46
CA GLY A 97 0.17 -8.64 6.41
C GLY A 97 0.82 -8.51 7.79
N LEU A 98 0.03 -8.19 8.82
CA LEU A 98 0.49 -8.15 10.21
C LEU A 98 0.92 -9.55 10.69
N TYR A 99 0.15 -10.58 10.36
CA TYR A 99 0.53 -11.96 10.62
C TYR A 99 1.85 -12.31 9.91
N MET A 100 1.96 -12.02 8.61
CA MET A 100 3.16 -12.33 7.83
C MET A 100 4.40 -11.55 8.24
N SER A 101 4.24 -10.36 8.83
CA SER A 101 5.37 -9.57 9.33
C SER A 101 6.20 -10.30 10.39
N GLN A 102 5.59 -11.22 11.15
CA GLN A 102 6.27 -12.02 12.17
C GLN A 102 7.29 -13.00 11.57
N PHE A 103 7.09 -13.36 10.31
CA PHE A 103 7.93 -14.29 9.56
C PHE A 103 8.80 -13.60 8.51
N ALA A 104 8.84 -12.25 8.54
CA ALA A 104 9.64 -11.49 7.60
C ALA A 104 11.13 -11.80 7.77
N TYR A 105 11.81 -11.98 6.63
CA TYR A 105 13.27 -12.15 6.56
C TYR A 105 13.98 -10.84 6.94
N GLY A 106 15.22 -10.89 7.38
CA GLY A 106 15.98 -9.69 7.77
C GLY A 106 15.83 -9.27 9.23
N GLY A 107 15.38 -10.21 10.09
CA GLY A 107 15.39 -10.05 11.55
C GLY A 107 14.37 -9.04 12.08
N LEU A 108 14.62 -8.54 13.28
CA LEU A 108 13.69 -7.65 14.00
C LEU A 108 13.43 -6.34 13.24
N LEU A 109 14.41 -5.82 12.52
CA LEU A 109 14.28 -4.58 11.76
C LEU A 109 13.25 -4.73 10.63
N ALA A 110 13.30 -5.82 9.86
CA ALA A 110 12.31 -6.09 8.81
C ALA A 110 10.92 -6.37 9.39
N LYS A 111 10.86 -7.21 10.43
CA LYS A 111 9.61 -7.56 11.12
C LYS A 111 8.88 -6.33 11.65
N SER A 112 9.60 -5.44 12.35
CA SER A 112 9.02 -4.20 12.87
C SER A 112 8.61 -3.24 11.77
N GLY A 113 9.36 -3.11 10.67
CA GLY A 113 9.02 -2.27 9.53
C GLY A 113 7.71 -2.69 8.86
N PHE A 114 7.56 -3.97 8.55
CA PHE A 114 6.32 -4.48 7.95
C PHE A 114 5.15 -4.54 8.94
N ALA A 115 5.40 -4.82 10.24
CA ALA A 115 4.36 -4.75 11.26
C ALA A 115 3.80 -3.33 11.39
N MET A 116 4.68 -2.32 11.46
CA MET A 116 4.27 -0.92 11.55
C MET A 116 3.50 -0.48 10.31
N LEU A 117 3.95 -0.86 9.10
CA LEU A 117 3.20 -0.64 7.87
C LEU A 117 1.78 -1.22 7.97
N ALA A 118 1.64 -2.48 8.40
CA ALA A 118 0.34 -3.13 8.51
C ALA A 118 -0.57 -2.43 9.53
N VAL A 119 -0.04 -2.07 10.70
CA VAL A 119 -0.79 -1.34 11.75
C VAL A 119 -1.25 0.02 11.23
N LEU A 120 -0.38 0.80 10.62
CA LEU A 120 -0.73 2.12 10.07
C LEU A 120 -1.72 2.00 8.91
N TRP A 121 -1.59 0.96 8.10
CA TRP A 121 -2.52 0.71 7.00
C TRP A 121 -3.93 0.40 7.50
N LEU A 122 -4.05 -0.47 8.49
CA LEU A 122 -5.32 -0.76 9.18
C LEU A 122 -5.88 0.48 9.86
N TYR A 123 -5.05 1.23 10.60
CA TYR A 123 -5.47 2.44 11.30
C TYR A 123 -6.00 3.52 10.34
N THR A 124 -5.26 3.81 9.27
CA THR A 124 -5.69 4.82 8.29
C THR A 124 -6.95 4.39 7.54
N GLY A 125 -7.12 3.10 7.27
CA GLY A 125 -8.35 2.54 6.71
C GLY A 125 -9.55 2.66 7.67
N PHE A 126 -9.35 2.37 8.94
CA PHE A 126 -10.36 2.55 9.98
C PHE A 126 -10.77 4.03 10.10
N ARG A 127 -9.82 4.97 10.14
CA ARG A 127 -10.11 6.41 10.18
C ARG A 127 -10.85 6.90 8.93
N ALA A 128 -10.52 6.36 7.76
CA ALA A 128 -11.26 6.65 6.53
C ALA A 128 -12.71 6.13 6.60
N TYR A 129 -12.90 4.95 7.18
CA TYR A 129 -14.23 4.37 7.38
C TYR A 129 -15.07 5.18 8.38
N THR A 130 -14.52 5.56 9.54
CA THR A 130 -15.25 6.37 10.54
C THR A 130 -15.65 7.72 9.97
N ALA A 131 -14.73 8.43 9.31
CA ALA A 131 -15.01 9.72 8.70
C ALA A 131 -16.16 9.66 7.67
N ILE A 132 -16.21 8.61 6.84
CA ILE A 132 -17.34 8.48 5.88
C ILE A 132 -18.65 8.13 6.57
N ARG A 133 -18.62 7.43 7.72
CA ARG A 133 -19.81 7.14 8.51
C ARG A 133 -20.39 8.39 9.19
N GLU A 134 -19.52 9.31 9.54
CA GLU A 134 -19.85 10.63 10.13
C GLU A 134 -20.19 11.67 9.04
N ALA A 135 -20.23 11.26 7.76
CA ALA A 135 -20.46 12.13 6.60
C ALA A 135 -19.38 13.23 6.43
N ASP A 136 -18.23 13.11 7.09
CA ASP A 136 -17.08 14.00 6.86
C ASP A 136 -16.28 13.57 5.64
N PHE A 137 -16.73 14.04 4.47
CA PHE A 137 -16.10 13.72 3.19
C PHE A 137 -14.70 14.31 3.06
N LYS A 138 -14.39 15.39 3.78
CA LYS A 138 -13.08 16.05 3.75
C LYS A 138 -12.04 15.20 4.49
N GLU A 139 -12.35 14.78 5.70
CA GLU A 139 -11.49 13.88 6.47
C GLU A 139 -11.40 12.49 5.83
N HIS A 140 -12.52 11.93 5.34
CA HIS A 140 -12.49 10.68 4.59
C HIS A 140 -11.48 10.73 3.44
N LYS A 141 -11.51 11.78 2.62
CA LYS A 141 -10.57 11.95 1.51
C LYS A 141 -9.12 12.01 1.99
N LYS A 142 -8.84 12.73 3.09
CA LYS A 142 -7.49 12.82 3.65
C LYS A 142 -6.98 11.46 4.11
N TRP A 143 -7.80 10.71 4.85
CA TRP A 143 -7.43 9.38 5.34
C TRP A 143 -7.27 8.37 4.21
N MET A 144 -8.09 8.43 3.18
CA MET A 144 -7.94 7.59 1.99
C MET A 144 -6.64 7.86 1.23
N ILE A 145 -6.18 9.12 1.16
CA ILE A 145 -4.88 9.44 0.54
C ILE A 145 -3.73 8.87 1.37
N ARG A 146 -3.77 9.00 2.70
CA ARG A 146 -2.80 8.37 3.60
C ARG A 146 -2.79 6.86 3.44
N ASN A 147 -3.96 6.24 3.46
CA ASN A 147 -4.10 4.80 3.31
C ASN A 147 -3.55 4.30 1.97
N PHE A 148 -3.85 4.99 0.87
CA PHE A 148 -3.33 4.60 -0.44
C PHE A 148 -1.82 4.85 -0.57
N SER A 149 -1.25 5.84 0.09
CA SER A 149 0.20 6.04 0.12
C SER A 149 0.93 4.86 0.78
N LEU A 150 0.32 4.26 1.81
CA LEU A 150 0.81 3.03 2.43
C LEU A 150 0.59 1.80 1.52
N THR A 151 -0.54 1.71 0.82
CA THR A 151 -0.78 0.66 -0.20
C THR A 151 0.30 0.70 -1.29
N PHE A 152 0.77 1.89 -1.66
CA PHE A 152 1.79 2.09 -2.68
C PHE A 152 3.17 1.55 -2.27
N ALA A 153 3.36 1.20 -0.99
CA ALA A 153 4.54 0.48 -0.51
C ALA A 153 4.82 -0.81 -1.30
N ALA A 154 3.77 -1.47 -1.78
CA ALA A 154 3.89 -2.67 -2.63
C ALA A 154 4.64 -2.39 -3.95
N VAL A 155 4.46 -1.20 -4.51
CA VAL A 155 5.19 -0.74 -5.71
C VAL A 155 6.63 -0.39 -5.34
N MET A 156 6.82 0.40 -4.28
CA MET A 156 8.16 0.86 -3.88
C MET A 156 9.08 -0.29 -3.49
N LEU A 157 8.56 -1.30 -2.78
CA LEU A 157 9.32 -2.50 -2.43
C LEU A 157 9.85 -3.21 -3.68
N ARG A 158 9.01 -3.36 -4.70
CA ARG A 158 9.37 -4.02 -5.96
C ARG A 158 10.30 -3.19 -6.85
N LEU A 159 10.38 -1.89 -6.62
CA LEU A 159 11.36 -1.02 -7.27
C LEU A 159 12.70 -1.04 -6.52
N TYR A 160 12.67 -0.95 -5.19
CA TYR A 160 13.90 -0.85 -4.40
C TYR A 160 14.70 -2.14 -4.35
N LEU A 161 14.04 -3.32 -4.30
CA LEU A 161 14.74 -4.60 -4.23
C LEU A 161 15.67 -4.85 -5.43
N PRO A 162 15.22 -4.77 -6.70
CA PRO A 162 16.12 -4.93 -7.83
C PRO A 162 17.22 -3.87 -7.87
N VAL A 163 16.90 -2.62 -7.52
CA VAL A 163 17.90 -1.54 -7.48
C VAL A 163 18.98 -1.84 -6.44
N SER A 164 18.62 -2.32 -5.24
CA SER A 164 19.60 -2.67 -4.21
C SER A 164 20.55 -3.79 -4.65
N ILE A 165 20.04 -4.77 -5.39
CA ILE A 165 20.85 -5.85 -5.96
C ILE A 165 21.81 -5.30 -7.02
N LEU A 166 21.35 -4.43 -7.91
CA LEU A 166 22.18 -3.80 -8.96
C LEU A 166 23.31 -2.95 -8.38
N VAL A 167 23.07 -2.31 -7.23
CA VAL A 167 24.09 -1.50 -6.53
C VAL A 167 25.03 -2.36 -5.66
N GLY A 168 24.79 -3.69 -5.59
CA GLY A 168 25.64 -4.63 -4.86
C GLY A 168 25.41 -4.62 -3.33
N ILE A 169 24.25 -4.18 -2.85
CA ILE A 169 23.92 -4.26 -1.43
C ILE A 169 23.49 -5.68 -1.10
N ASP A 170 24.03 -6.25 -0.02
CA ASP A 170 23.61 -7.55 0.49
C ASP A 170 22.09 -7.62 0.68
N PHE A 171 21.48 -8.73 0.24
CA PHE A 171 20.03 -8.88 0.25
C PHE A 171 19.40 -8.75 1.64
N THR A 172 20.05 -9.33 2.66
CA THR A 172 19.54 -9.28 4.04
C THR A 172 19.47 -7.85 4.56
N THR A 173 20.54 -7.12 4.36
CA THR A 173 20.66 -5.69 4.74
C THR A 173 19.67 -4.85 3.94
N ALA A 174 19.63 -5.03 2.62
CA ALA A 174 18.72 -4.30 1.75
C ALA A 174 17.26 -4.52 2.14
N TYR A 175 16.86 -5.79 2.32
CA TYR A 175 15.48 -6.13 2.65
C TYR A 175 15.04 -5.56 4.00
N ALA A 176 15.91 -5.58 5.01
CA ALA A 176 15.64 -5.02 6.33
C ALA A 176 15.43 -3.49 6.27
N ILE A 177 16.25 -2.78 5.50
CA ILE A 177 16.12 -1.33 5.30
C ILE A 177 14.89 -0.99 4.45
N ILE A 178 14.66 -1.74 3.38
CA ILE A 178 13.52 -1.53 2.47
C ILE A 178 12.19 -1.77 3.16
N ALA A 179 12.12 -2.62 4.18
CA ALA A 179 10.92 -2.81 5.00
C ALA A 179 10.38 -1.50 5.61
N TRP A 180 11.23 -0.49 5.79
CA TRP A 180 10.88 0.85 6.22
C TRP A 180 10.80 1.84 5.04
N LEU A 181 11.77 1.82 4.16
CA LEU A 181 11.85 2.76 3.05
C LEU A 181 10.71 2.63 2.04
N CYS A 182 10.09 1.46 1.91
CA CYS A 182 9.03 1.28 0.94
C CYS A 182 7.75 2.07 1.26
N TRP A 183 7.52 2.47 2.50
CA TRP A 183 6.32 3.19 2.92
C TRP A 183 6.56 4.53 3.62
N MET A 184 7.64 4.67 4.41
CA MET A 184 7.91 5.91 5.16
C MET A 184 7.99 7.16 4.26
N PRO A 185 8.76 7.18 3.17
CA PRO A 185 8.81 8.35 2.29
C PRO A 185 7.44 8.71 1.71
N ASN A 186 6.61 7.71 1.40
CA ASN A 186 5.28 7.93 0.82
C ASN A 186 4.36 8.69 1.79
N ILE A 187 4.30 8.25 3.07
CA ILE A 187 3.45 8.89 4.06
C ILE A 187 4.01 10.27 4.46
N ILE A 188 5.32 10.41 4.60
CA ILE A 188 5.97 11.69 4.88
C ILE A 188 5.66 12.71 3.77
N PHE A 189 5.76 12.31 2.51
CA PHE A 189 5.42 13.16 1.37
C PHE A 189 3.97 13.65 1.45
N VAL A 190 3.04 12.77 1.79
CA VAL A 190 1.62 13.11 1.94
C VAL A 190 1.42 14.11 3.07
N GLU A 191 2.04 13.91 4.24
CA GLU A 191 1.89 14.82 5.38
C GLU A 191 2.48 16.20 5.10
N LEU A 192 3.66 16.28 4.49
CA LEU A 192 4.29 17.55 4.11
C LEU A 192 3.43 18.32 3.10
N ARG A 193 2.81 17.61 2.15
CA ARG A 193 1.92 18.24 1.16
C ARG A 193 0.64 18.78 1.81
N TYR A 194 0.05 18.06 2.78
CA TYR A 194 -1.13 18.56 3.51
C TYR A 194 -0.82 19.77 4.36
N ASN A 195 0.28 19.75 5.09
CA ASN A 195 0.68 20.87 5.93
C ASN A 195 0.88 22.15 5.12
N ARG A 196 1.54 22.07 3.95
CA ARG A 196 1.71 23.22 3.04
C ARG A 196 0.38 23.78 2.55
N LEU A 197 -0.58 22.93 2.17
CA LEU A 197 -1.88 23.36 1.71
C LEU A 197 -2.69 24.03 2.83
N THR A 198 -2.62 23.53 4.05
CA THR A 198 -3.31 24.12 5.21
C THR A 198 -2.72 25.48 5.57
N GLN A 199 -1.40 25.62 5.53
CA GLN A 199 -0.73 26.90 5.78
C GLN A 199 -1.07 27.97 4.71
N ALA A 200 -1.11 27.56 3.43
CA ALA A 200 -1.46 28.48 2.34
C ALA A 200 -2.90 29.02 2.48
N VAL A 201 -3.86 28.17 2.91
CA VAL A 201 -5.26 28.59 3.13
C VAL A 201 -5.34 29.54 4.34
N ASN A 202 -4.66 29.23 5.44
CA ASN A 202 -4.69 30.09 6.63
C ASN A 202 -4.00 31.43 6.41
N GLY A 203 -2.93 31.48 5.63
CA GLY A 203 -2.24 32.73 5.27
C GLY A 203 -3.03 33.64 4.34
N GLN A 204 -4.00 33.12 3.58
CA GLN A 204 -4.90 33.93 2.76
C GLN A 204 -6.10 34.48 3.54
N VAL A 205 -6.45 33.89 4.68
CA VAL A 205 -7.57 34.34 5.55
C VAL A 205 -7.12 35.46 6.50
N SER A 206 -5.79 35.63 6.70
CA SER A 206 -5.21 36.63 7.59
C SER A 206 -4.77 37.94 6.90
N GLN A 207 -5.05 38.07 5.60
CA GLN A 207 -4.88 39.31 4.80
C GLN A 207 -6.26 39.87 4.41
#